data_08bdcf440525395577e72a1d053be285
#
_entry.id   08bdcf440525395577e72a1d053be285
#
_cell.length_a   1.000
_cell.length_b   1.000
_cell.length_c   1.000
_cell.angle_alpha   90.00
_cell.angle_beta   90.00
_cell.angle_gamma   90.00
#
_symmetry.space_group_name_H-M   'P 1'
#
loop_
_entity.id
_entity.type
_entity.pdbx_description
1 polymer ?
#
loop_
_entity_poly.entity_id
_entity_poly.type
_entity_poly.pdbx_seq_one_letter_code
_entity_poly.pdbx_strand_id
1 'polypeptide(L)'
;MVRLFVRINVADYETWRKVYDQFYGERVAMGVMGAAAFQLVDDPNDVTIWHDLETAEVARAFISSDALRNVMQRAGVQGEPQIWFATESWRPTPTFASSL
;
A
#
# COMPACT_ATOMS: atom_id res chain seq x y z
N MET A 1 12.13 9.15 -4.00
CA MET A 1 11.20 8.05 -3.74
C MET A 1 9.85 8.60 -3.34
N VAL A 2 8.81 8.00 -3.84
CA VAL A 2 7.44 8.40 -3.56
C VAL A 2 6.75 7.27 -2.79
N ARG A 3 6.00 7.64 -1.78
CA ARG A 3 5.15 6.68 -1.05
C ARG A 3 3.70 6.92 -1.43
N LEU A 4 3.09 5.88 -1.98
CA LEU A 4 1.68 5.87 -2.36
C LEU A 4 0.87 5.25 -1.22
N PHE A 5 -0.06 6.00 -0.68
CA PHE A 5 -0.98 5.50 0.34
C PHE A 5 -2.32 5.18 -0.29
N VAL A 6 -2.87 4.04 0.10
CA VAL A 6 -4.20 3.61 -0.35
C VAL A 6 -4.96 3.15 0.89
N ARG A 7 -6.10 3.79 1.17
CA ARG A 7 -6.99 3.36 2.25
C ARG A 7 -8.25 2.76 1.64
N ILE A 8 -8.56 1.55 2.06
CA ILE A 8 -9.66 0.77 1.51
C ILE A 8 -10.48 0.15 2.63
N ASN A 9 -11.75 -0.12 2.32
CA ASN A 9 -12.59 -1.00 3.11
C ASN A 9 -12.69 -2.32 2.38
N VAL A 10 -12.51 -3.43 3.08
CA VAL A 10 -12.58 -4.76 2.49
C VAL A 10 -13.71 -5.55 3.16
N ALA A 11 -14.26 -6.52 2.43
CA ALA A 11 -15.30 -7.37 2.97
C ALA A 11 -14.76 -8.29 4.08
N ASP A 12 -13.53 -8.77 3.90
CA ASP A 12 -12.85 -9.63 4.87
C ASP A 12 -11.34 -9.49 4.71
N TYR A 13 -10.66 -9.10 5.78
CA TYR A 13 -9.22 -8.83 5.74
C TYR A 13 -8.41 -10.06 5.31
N GLU A 14 -8.71 -11.24 5.84
CA GLU A 14 -7.94 -12.43 5.53
C GLU A 14 -8.04 -12.81 4.05
N THR A 15 -9.23 -12.66 3.46
CA THR A 15 -9.43 -12.87 2.03
C THR A 15 -8.63 -11.86 1.21
N TRP A 16 -8.69 -10.58 1.60
CA TRP A 16 -7.93 -9.53 0.94
C TRP A 16 -6.44 -9.83 0.99
N ARG A 17 -5.95 -10.22 2.16
CA ARG A 17 -4.54 -10.49 2.39
C ARG A 17 -4.01 -11.60 1.48
N LYS A 18 -4.77 -12.69 1.35
CA LYS A 18 -4.40 -13.81 0.47
C LYS A 18 -4.30 -13.39 -0.99
N VAL A 19 -5.31 -12.68 -1.47
CA VAL A 19 -5.35 -12.22 -2.87
C VAL A 19 -4.22 -11.24 -3.13
N TYR A 20 -3.98 -10.32 -2.20
CA TYR A 20 -2.94 -9.31 -2.36
C TYR A 20 -1.53 -9.92 -2.30
N ASP A 21 -1.32 -10.94 -1.49
CA ASP A 21 -0.07 -11.69 -1.47
C ASP A 21 0.23 -12.35 -2.82
N GLN A 22 -0.80 -12.91 -3.45
CA GLN A 22 -0.67 -13.53 -4.77
C GLN A 22 -0.30 -12.52 -5.86
N PHE A 23 -0.57 -11.25 -5.62
CA PHE A 23 -0.25 -10.16 -6.54
C PHE A 23 1.19 -9.67 -6.40
N TYR A 24 1.99 -10.24 -5.53
CA TYR A 24 3.34 -9.77 -5.20
C TYR A 24 4.24 -9.61 -6.43
N GLY A 25 4.31 -10.63 -7.27
CA GLY A 25 5.18 -10.59 -8.45
C GLY A 25 4.80 -9.47 -9.42
N GLU A 26 3.51 -9.23 -9.61
CA GLU A 26 3.04 -8.16 -10.47
C GLU A 26 3.32 -6.78 -9.87
N ARG A 27 3.19 -6.64 -8.53
CA ARG A 27 3.55 -5.38 -7.86
C ARG A 27 5.01 -5.04 -8.08
N VAL A 28 5.90 -6.01 -7.88
CA VAL A 28 7.34 -5.82 -8.07
C VAL A 28 7.64 -5.46 -9.53
N ALA A 29 7.01 -6.15 -10.47
CA ALA A 29 7.20 -5.88 -11.89
C ALA A 29 6.75 -4.46 -12.28
N MET A 30 5.79 -3.90 -11.57
CA MET A 30 5.30 -2.53 -11.81
C MET A 30 6.07 -1.47 -11.02
N GLY A 31 7.12 -1.86 -10.32
CA GLY A 31 8.02 -0.90 -9.69
C GLY A 31 7.82 -0.71 -8.19
N VAL A 32 6.98 -1.51 -7.55
CA VAL A 32 6.80 -1.43 -6.09
C VAL A 32 8.05 -2.01 -5.41
N MET A 33 8.73 -1.18 -4.62
CA MET A 33 10.00 -1.53 -3.98
C MET A 33 9.82 -1.93 -2.52
N GLY A 34 8.72 -1.56 -1.92
CA GLY A 34 8.38 -1.91 -0.56
C GLY A 34 6.93 -1.60 -0.29
N ALA A 35 6.34 -2.27 0.70
CA ALA A 35 4.96 -2.07 1.05
C ALA A 35 4.69 -2.51 2.49
N ALA A 36 3.67 -1.94 3.09
CA ALA A 36 3.15 -2.43 4.36
C ALA A 36 1.66 -2.12 4.43
N ALA A 37 0.94 -2.96 5.16
CA ALA A 37 -0.49 -2.77 5.37
C ALA A 37 -0.77 -2.62 6.86
N PHE A 38 -1.73 -1.76 7.17
CA PHE A 38 -2.15 -1.46 8.53
C PHE A 38 -3.66 -1.60 8.63
N GLN A 39 -4.12 -2.26 9.67
CA GLN A 39 -5.54 -2.35 9.98
C GLN A 39 -5.89 -1.27 11.00
N LEU A 40 -7.04 -0.62 10.84
CA LEU A 40 -7.53 0.28 11.87
C LEU A 40 -7.74 -0.52 13.15
N VAL A 41 -7.35 0.04 14.30
CA VAL A 41 -7.42 -0.68 15.57
C VAL A 41 -8.83 -1.19 15.88
N ASP A 42 -9.83 -0.36 15.58
CA ASP A 42 -11.23 -0.69 15.90
C ASP A 42 -11.99 -1.34 14.76
N ASP A 43 -11.37 -1.49 13.58
CA ASP A 43 -12.01 -2.10 12.42
C ASP A 43 -10.96 -2.78 11.53
N PRO A 44 -10.81 -4.11 11.65
CA PRO A 44 -9.79 -4.83 10.88
C PRO A 44 -10.03 -4.82 9.37
N ASN A 45 -11.21 -4.43 8.93
CA ASN A 45 -11.53 -4.34 7.50
C ASN A 45 -11.30 -2.94 6.91
N ASP A 46 -10.86 -2.00 7.72
CA ASP A 46 -10.40 -0.68 7.26
C ASP A 46 -8.88 -0.73 7.18
N VAL A 47 -8.34 -0.80 5.96
CA VAL A 47 -6.94 -1.12 5.71
C VAL A 47 -6.26 0.05 5.00
N THR A 48 -5.11 0.45 5.51
CA THR A 48 -4.25 1.45 4.86
C THR A 48 -2.97 0.75 4.43
N ILE A 49 -2.65 0.85 3.14
CA ILE A 49 -1.43 0.28 2.60
C ILE A 49 -0.55 1.41 2.07
N TRP A 50 0.76 1.34 2.31
CA TRP A 50 1.68 2.19 1.58
C TRP A 50 2.55 1.35 0.66
N HIS A 51 2.95 1.96 -0.44
CA HIS A 51 3.82 1.35 -1.44
C HIS A 51 4.93 2.36 -1.76
N ASP A 52 6.17 1.91 -1.78
CA ASP A 52 7.29 2.75 -2.18
C ASP A 52 7.60 2.52 -3.65
N LEU A 53 7.69 3.61 -4.40
CA LEU A 53 8.00 3.60 -5.82
C LEU A 53 9.05 4.69 -6.09
N GLU A 54 9.81 4.53 -7.15
CA GLU A 54 10.93 5.42 -7.42
C GLU A 54 10.48 6.85 -7.71
N THR A 55 9.39 7.01 -8.50
CA THR A 55 8.89 8.31 -8.93
C THR A 55 7.38 8.40 -8.82
N ALA A 56 6.87 9.62 -8.81
CA ALA A 56 5.42 9.86 -8.85
C ALA A 56 4.79 9.32 -10.13
N GLU A 57 5.52 9.38 -11.23
CA GLU A 57 5.03 8.88 -12.52
C GLU A 57 4.81 7.38 -12.48
N VAL A 58 5.77 6.63 -11.92
CA VAL A 58 5.63 5.17 -11.74
C VAL A 58 4.47 4.87 -10.79
N ALA A 59 4.33 5.64 -9.71
CA ALA A 59 3.25 5.45 -8.75
C ALA A 59 1.88 5.67 -9.38
N ARG A 60 1.75 6.70 -10.23
CA ARG A 60 0.49 6.96 -10.93
C ARG A 60 0.15 5.85 -11.91
N ALA A 61 1.15 5.33 -12.62
CA ALA A 61 0.95 4.20 -13.52
C ALA A 61 0.47 2.96 -12.77
N PHE A 62 1.07 2.68 -11.60
CA PHE A 62 0.68 1.55 -10.77
C PHE A 62 -0.78 1.68 -10.31
N ILE A 63 -1.16 2.83 -9.75
CA ILE A 63 -2.51 3.01 -9.19
C ILE A 63 -3.59 3.02 -10.27
N SER A 64 -3.22 3.35 -11.51
CA SER A 64 -4.15 3.39 -12.63
C SER A 64 -4.19 2.09 -13.42
N SER A 65 -3.39 1.09 -13.05
CA SER A 65 -3.28 -0.14 -13.82
C SER A 65 -4.56 -0.98 -13.74
N ASP A 66 -4.87 -1.65 -14.84
CA ASP A 66 -5.97 -2.62 -14.86
C ASP A 66 -5.67 -3.81 -13.95
N ALA A 67 -4.40 -4.20 -13.85
CA ALA A 67 -3.99 -5.29 -12.98
C ALA A 67 -4.36 -5.01 -11.53
N LEU A 68 -4.08 -3.80 -11.03
CA LEU A 68 -4.44 -3.43 -9.66
C LEU A 68 -5.95 -3.34 -9.50
N ARG A 69 -6.65 -2.76 -10.46
CA ARG A 69 -8.11 -2.67 -10.42
C ARG A 69 -8.74 -4.06 -10.30
N ASN A 70 -8.26 -4.99 -11.12
CA ASN A 70 -8.77 -6.36 -11.11
C ASN A 70 -8.49 -7.08 -9.80
N VAL A 71 -7.29 -6.89 -9.22
CA VAL A 71 -6.96 -7.53 -7.96
C VAL A 71 -7.78 -6.95 -6.82
N MET A 72 -8.06 -5.64 -6.83
CA MET A 72 -8.91 -5.02 -5.82
C MET A 72 -10.33 -5.61 -5.83
N GLN A 73 -10.89 -5.83 -7.02
CA GLN A 73 -12.21 -6.45 -7.14
C GLN A 73 -12.21 -7.87 -6.60
N ARG A 74 -11.22 -8.68 -6.98
CA ARG A 74 -11.11 -10.07 -6.49
C ARG A 74 -10.87 -10.13 -4.98
N ALA A 75 -10.19 -9.14 -4.47
CA ALA A 75 -9.83 -9.09 -3.04
C ALA A 75 -10.96 -8.56 -2.15
N GLY A 76 -12.08 -8.16 -2.74
CA GLY A 76 -13.25 -7.72 -1.97
C GLY A 76 -13.20 -6.28 -1.49
N VAL A 77 -12.50 -5.40 -2.21
CA VAL A 77 -12.49 -3.97 -1.88
C VAL A 77 -13.87 -3.38 -2.14
N GLN A 78 -14.37 -2.63 -1.16
CA GLN A 78 -15.70 -2.03 -1.18
C GLN A 78 -15.59 -0.52 -1.28
N GLY A 79 -16.41 0.07 -2.15
CA GLY A 79 -16.44 1.52 -2.33
C GLY A 79 -15.19 2.06 -3.01
N GLU A 80 -15.02 3.38 -2.93
CA GLU A 80 -13.90 4.06 -3.56
C GLU A 80 -12.69 4.12 -2.64
N PRO A 81 -11.52 3.68 -3.10
CA PRO A 81 -10.29 3.84 -2.31
C PRO A 81 -9.95 5.32 -2.12
N GLN A 82 -9.39 5.65 -0.96
CA GLN A 82 -8.75 6.93 -0.76
C GLN A 82 -7.27 6.78 -1.12
N ILE A 83 -6.77 7.68 -1.96
CA ILE A 83 -5.43 7.57 -2.53
C ILE A 83 -4.71 8.89 -2.37
N TRP A 84 -3.45 8.84 -1.87
CA TRP A 84 -2.61 10.03 -1.85
C TRP A 84 -1.15 9.65 -2.01
N PHE A 85 -0.36 10.61 -2.50
CA PHE A 85 1.06 10.45 -2.73
C PHE A 85 1.81 11.37 -1.78
N ALA A 86 2.92 10.89 -1.24
CA ALA A 86 3.75 11.67 -0.34
C ALA A 86 5.22 11.35 -0.55
N THR A 87 6.06 12.29 -0.16
CA THR A 87 7.50 12.03 -0.07
C THR A 87 7.92 12.27 1.36
N GLU A 88 8.91 11.53 1.81
CA GLU A 88 9.46 11.76 3.15
C GLU A 88 10.16 13.12 3.17
N SER A 89 9.77 13.98 4.09
CA SER A 89 10.37 15.30 4.21
C SER A 89 11.41 15.36 5.31
N TRP A 90 11.32 14.48 6.27
CA TRP A 90 12.23 14.52 7.43
C TRP A 90 12.22 13.20 8.18
N ARG A 91 13.39 12.82 8.65
CA ARG A 91 13.57 11.65 9.52
C ARG A 91 14.69 11.98 10.49
N PRO A 92 14.48 11.80 11.79
CA PRO A 92 15.56 12.06 12.75
C PRO A 92 16.66 11.03 12.59
N THR A 93 17.89 11.45 12.87
CA THR A 93 19.01 10.52 12.97
C THR A 93 18.78 9.59 14.16
N PRO A 94 18.90 8.26 13.99
CA PRO A 94 18.75 7.35 15.11
C PRO A 94 19.71 7.70 16.24
N THR A 95 19.24 7.67 17.47
CA THR A 95 20.04 7.90 18.66
C THR A 95 20.31 6.55 19.30
N PHE A 96 21.58 6.20 19.44
CA PHE A 96 21.96 4.94 20.08
C PHE A 96 22.36 5.23 21.51
N ALA A 97 21.63 5.83 22.12
CA ALA A 97 21.94 6.19 23.46
C ALA A 97 22.13 4.97 24.36
N SER A 98 22.22 4.98 23.64
CA SER A 98 22.17 4.57 24.12
C SER A 98 22.84 4.33 24.66
N SER A 99 23.21 4.52 24.34
CA SER A 99 23.55 4.47 24.65
C SER A 99 23.40 4.26 25.58
N LEU A 100 23.19 3.90 25.74
CA LEU A 100 23.00 3.74 26.42
C LEU A 100 23.37 3.33 26.99
#